data_27142e7366a095109a836060eabca684
#
_entry.id   27142e7366a095109a836060eabca684
#
_cell.length_a   1.000
_cell.length_b   1.000
_cell.length_c   1.000
_cell.angle_alpha   90.00
_cell.angle_beta   90.00
_cell.angle_gamma   90.00
#
_symmetry.space_group_name_H-M   'P 1'
#
loop_
_entity.id
_entity.type
_entity.pdbx_description
1 polymer ?
#
loop_
_entity_poly.entity_id
_entity_poly.type
_entity_poly.pdbx_seq_one_letter_code
_entity_poly.pdbx_strand_id
1 'polypeptide(L)'
;MYKRQTQWGYLGGSNQNVKTNSDVTFNDINASGDVVISGDFTVLGSATEISTSELSIEDKLITVASGSANSSAANGGGIEVDRGSDANAAITWNHSGTRFDINNGIHVTGTIQATDDIVAYASSDRRLKDEIVPIPFALDKINQIGGYSFVWNTQKQDIYNGKDYGVIAQEIEEILPELVTTKENGYKAVKYDKLVSLLIEGIKELSSEIKELKEKNQ
;
A
#
# COMPACT_ATOMS: atom_id res chain seq x y z
N MET A 1 7.16 48.96 52.79
CA MET A 1 6.19 48.58 51.81
C MET A 1 6.61 49.02 50.37
N TYR A 2 7.72 48.45 49.90
CA TYR A 2 8.27 48.70 48.52
C TYR A 2 8.63 47.43 47.83
N LYS A 3 7.61 46.71 47.41
CA LYS A 3 7.78 45.46 46.62
C LYS A 3 7.14 45.56 45.22
N ARG A 4 7.22 46.67 44.54
CA ARG A 4 6.47 46.76 43.31
C ARG A 4 7.17 47.40 42.10
N GLN A 5 8.35 47.98 42.28
CA GLN A 5 9.01 48.61 41.13
C GLN A 5 9.65 47.65 40.15
N THR A 6 10.17 46.51 40.59
CA THR A 6 10.74 45.51 39.69
C THR A 6 9.65 44.78 38.88
N GLN A 7 8.50 44.50 39.46
CA GLN A 7 7.37 43.89 38.77
C GLN A 7 6.71 44.85 37.75
N TRP A 8 6.68 46.16 38.07
CA TRP A 8 6.13 47.17 37.16
C TRP A 8 7.07 47.50 36.00
N GLY A 9 8.38 47.32 36.14
CA GLY A 9 9.35 47.51 35.09
C GLY A 9 9.18 46.51 33.94
N TYR A 10 8.82 45.27 34.25
CA TYR A 10 8.52 44.25 33.23
C TYR A 10 7.18 44.47 32.54
N LEU A 11 6.17 45.02 33.23
CA LEU A 11 4.87 45.37 32.68
C LEU A 11 4.88 46.72 31.94
N GLY A 12 5.79 47.64 32.31
CA GLY A 12 5.95 48.96 31.70
C GLY A 12 6.49 48.92 30.26
N GLY A 13 7.11 47.80 29.84
CA GLY A 13 7.50 47.54 28.48
C GLY A 13 6.43 46.86 27.62
N SER A 14 5.33 46.41 28.22
CA SER A 14 4.21 45.81 27.48
C SER A 14 3.31 46.92 26.92
N ASN A 15 3.18 46.96 25.62
CA ASN A 15 2.28 47.87 24.90
C ASN A 15 0.87 47.29 24.72
N GLN A 16 0.59 46.13 25.30
CA GLN A 16 -0.66 45.41 25.16
C GLN A 16 -1.28 45.08 26.53
N ASN A 17 -2.59 44.96 26.55
CA ASN A 17 -3.33 44.51 27.72
C ASN A 17 -3.33 42.96 27.77
N VAL A 18 -2.66 42.39 28.77
CA VAL A 18 -2.53 40.92 28.97
C VAL A 18 -3.49 40.36 30.02
N LYS A 19 -4.71 40.87 30.11
CA LYS A 19 -5.77 40.32 30.96
C LYS A 19 -6.34 39.04 30.32
N THR A 20 -7.08 38.25 31.09
CA THR A 20 -7.66 36.98 30.69
C THR A 20 -8.62 37.06 29.49
N ASN A 21 -9.12 38.23 29.13
CA ASN A 21 -10.03 38.50 28.03
C ASN A 21 -9.45 39.45 26.97
N SER A 22 -8.13 39.54 26.88
CA SER A 22 -7.44 40.44 25.94
C SER A 22 -6.88 39.66 24.77
N ASP A 23 -6.99 40.24 23.58
CA ASP A 23 -6.22 39.83 22.42
C ASP A 23 -4.78 40.31 22.57
N VAL A 24 -3.82 39.41 22.41
CA VAL A 24 -2.39 39.73 22.55
C VAL A 24 -1.70 39.37 21.23
N THR A 25 -0.95 40.34 20.68
CA THR A 25 -0.17 40.14 19.46
C THR A 25 1.31 40.10 19.78
N PHE A 26 2.00 39.08 19.32
CA PHE A 26 3.45 38.95 19.41
C PHE A 26 4.04 38.94 18.00
N ASN A 27 5.20 39.54 17.79
CA ASN A 27 5.97 39.35 16.57
C ASN A 27 6.54 37.93 16.52
N ASP A 28 7.11 37.50 17.65
CA ASP A 28 7.73 36.19 17.79
C ASP A 28 7.35 35.61 19.16
N ILE A 29 7.16 34.31 19.22
CA ILE A 29 6.96 33.55 20.48
C ILE A 29 8.05 32.50 20.55
N ASN A 30 8.91 32.62 21.58
CA ASN A 30 9.91 31.62 21.93
C ASN A 30 9.58 31.08 23.33
N ALA A 31 9.02 29.89 23.37
CA ALA A 31 8.72 29.20 24.62
C ALA A 31 9.79 28.13 24.87
N SER A 32 10.47 28.24 26.05
CA SER A 32 11.45 27.22 26.48
C SER A 32 10.83 26.03 27.21
N GLY A 33 9.52 26.04 27.41
CA GLY A 33 8.72 25.01 28.06
C GLY A 33 7.49 24.68 27.23
N ASP A 34 6.52 24.03 27.83
CA ASP A 34 5.28 23.60 27.18
C ASP A 34 4.40 24.79 26.78
N VAL A 35 3.73 24.66 25.62
CA VAL A 35 2.67 25.57 25.21
C VAL A 35 1.36 24.77 25.16
N VAL A 36 0.38 25.18 25.98
CA VAL A 36 -0.95 24.56 26.03
C VAL A 36 -1.97 25.54 25.47
N ILE A 37 -2.67 25.10 24.40
CA ILE A 37 -3.74 25.84 23.74
C ILE A 37 -5.03 25.08 23.99
N SER A 38 -5.95 25.67 24.78
CA SER A 38 -7.24 25.05 25.12
C SER A 38 -8.35 25.35 24.11
N GLY A 39 -8.07 26.14 23.09
CA GLY A 39 -8.98 26.47 21.98
C GLY A 39 -8.36 26.11 20.64
N ASP A 40 -8.85 26.74 19.60
CA ASP A 40 -8.36 26.54 18.24
C ASP A 40 -6.94 27.08 18.08
N PHE A 41 -6.10 26.32 17.39
CA PHE A 41 -4.77 26.74 16.94
C PHE A 41 -4.76 26.87 15.43
N THR A 42 -4.60 28.09 14.93
CA THR A 42 -4.56 28.39 13.50
C THR A 42 -3.19 28.95 13.11
N VAL A 43 -2.55 28.35 12.11
CA VAL A 43 -1.30 28.85 11.51
C VAL A 43 -1.58 29.33 10.10
N LEU A 44 -1.31 30.61 9.83
CA LEU A 44 -1.54 31.28 8.54
C LEU A 44 -0.21 31.55 7.82
N GLY A 45 0.65 30.57 7.72
CA GLY A 45 1.95 30.70 7.05
C GLY A 45 2.02 29.91 5.75
N SER A 46 3.11 30.09 5.03
CA SER A 46 3.44 29.31 3.83
C SER A 46 4.05 27.95 4.17
N ALA A 47 4.58 27.78 5.38
CA ALA A 47 5.15 26.54 5.89
C ALA A 47 4.93 26.41 7.39
N THR A 48 4.70 25.20 7.85
CA THR A 48 4.68 24.83 9.28
C THR A 48 5.56 23.60 9.43
N GLU A 49 6.56 23.69 10.31
CA GLU A 49 7.43 22.57 10.66
C GLU A 49 7.14 22.16 12.11
N ILE A 50 6.91 20.87 12.31
CA ILE A 50 6.80 20.24 13.62
C ILE A 50 7.94 19.24 13.73
N SER A 51 9.02 19.63 14.42
CA SER A 51 10.20 18.79 14.64
C SER A 51 10.07 18.07 15.98
N THR A 52 9.57 16.85 15.94
CA THR A 52 9.36 15.99 17.11
C THR A 52 9.63 14.53 16.75
N SER A 53 9.91 13.69 17.75
CA SER A 53 10.05 12.24 17.56
C SER A 53 8.71 11.54 17.34
N GLU A 54 7.61 12.15 17.80
CA GLU A 54 6.26 11.62 17.67
C GLU A 54 5.25 12.75 17.55
N LEU A 55 4.32 12.63 16.61
CA LEU A 55 3.12 13.47 16.49
C LEU A 55 1.89 12.60 16.75
N SER A 56 1.24 12.78 17.90
CA SER A 56 0.00 12.10 18.26
C SER A 56 -1.20 12.97 17.94
N ILE A 57 -2.19 12.44 17.21
CA ILE A 57 -3.41 13.11 16.81
C ILE A 57 -4.59 12.26 17.28
N GLU A 58 -5.45 12.80 18.16
CA GLU A 58 -6.66 12.10 18.63
C GLU A 58 -7.86 12.24 17.68
N ASP A 59 -7.79 13.14 16.71
CA ASP A 59 -8.87 13.36 15.74
C ASP A 59 -9.08 12.13 14.82
N LYS A 60 -10.33 11.89 14.48
CA LYS A 60 -10.71 10.78 13.60
C LYS A 60 -10.30 11.01 12.14
N LEU A 61 -10.03 12.24 11.75
CA LEU A 61 -9.77 12.63 10.37
C LEU A 61 -8.68 13.70 10.29
N ILE A 62 -7.71 13.48 9.42
CA ILE A 62 -6.73 14.49 9.00
C ILE A 62 -7.10 14.95 7.60
N THR A 63 -7.41 16.24 7.43
CA THR A 63 -7.73 16.81 6.11
C THR A 63 -6.49 17.46 5.50
N VAL A 64 -6.03 16.91 4.38
CA VAL A 64 -4.91 17.46 3.59
C VAL A 64 -5.48 18.26 2.42
N ALA A 65 -4.80 19.33 2.04
CA ALA A 65 -5.19 20.24 0.95
C ALA A 65 -6.58 20.92 1.16
N SER A 66 -6.95 21.21 2.40
CA SER A 66 -8.25 21.77 2.82
C SER A 66 -8.53 23.16 2.24
N GLY A 67 -7.71 23.88 1.66
CA GLY A 67 -7.99 25.17 0.99
C GLY A 67 -8.15 25.08 -0.52
N SER A 68 -8.12 23.86 -1.08
CA SER A 68 -8.19 23.68 -2.51
C SER A 68 -9.56 24.03 -3.07
N ALA A 69 -9.59 24.85 -4.13
CA ALA A 69 -10.84 25.30 -4.76
C ALA A 69 -11.62 24.15 -5.45
N ASN A 70 -10.94 23.12 -5.86
CA ASN A 70 -11.52 21.95 -6.54
C ASN A 70 -10.53 20.77 -6.53
N SER A 71 -10.94 19.62 -7.06
CA SER A 71 -10.14 18.39 -7.13
C SER A 71 -8.82 18.56 -7.92
N SER A 72 -8.80 19.39 -8.97
CA SER A 72 -7.57 19.66 -9.73
C SER A 72 -6.57 20.48 -8.91
N ALA A 73 -7.05 21.43 -8.11
CA ALA A 73 -6.19 22.22 -7.22
C ALA A 73 -5.61 21.39 -6.05
N ALA A 74 -6.29 20.29 -5.67
CA ALA A 74 -5.83 19.36 -4.66
C ALA A 74 -4.83 18.30 -5.21
N ASN A 75 -4.53 18.31 -6.52
CA ASN A 75 -3.63 17.32 -7.14
C ASN A 75 -2.25 17.33 -6.47
N GLY A 76 -1.74 16.15 -6.13
CA GLY A 76 -0.47 15.99 -5.41
C GLY A 76 -0.60 16.11 -3.88
N GLY A 77 -1.76 16.51 -3.35
CA GLY A 77 -1.99 16.52 -1.91
C GLY A 77 -1.97 15.10 -1.32
N GLY A 78 -1.26 14.90 -0.22
CA GLY A 78 -1.11 13.55 0.35
C GLY A 78 -0.14 13.49 1.51
N ILE A 79 0.40 12.31 1.74
CA ILE A 79 1.41 12.03 2.78
C ILE A 79 2.68 11.56 2.08
N GLU A 80 3.80 12.14 2.47
CA GLU A 80 5.11 11.82 1.94
C GLU A 80 6.06 11.45 3.07
N VAL A 81 6.92 10.46 2.83
CA VAL A 81 8.04 10.08 3.68
C VAL A 81 9.31 10.55 3.01
N ASP A 82 10.00 11.49 3.62
CA ASP A 82 11.33 11.93 3.20
C ASP A 82 12.35 10.81 3.43
N ARG A 83 13.04 10.42 2.38
CA ARG A 83 14.05 9.36 2.38
C ARG A 83 15.47 9.90 2.13
N GLY A 84 15.68 11.17 2.36
CA GLY A 84 16.97 11.84 2.22
C GLY A 84 17.42 11.92 0.76
N SER A 85 18.49 11.23 0.39
CA SER A 85 19.01 11.22 -0.99
C SER A 85 18.22 10.37 -1.97
N ASP A 86 17.35 9.50 -1.48
CA ASP A 86 16.51 8.64 -2.30
C ASP A 86 15.19 9.35 -2.66
N ALA A 87 14.53 8.90 -3.71
CA ALA A 87 13.20 9.40 -4.05
C ALA A 87 12.20 9.12 -2.93
N ASN A 88 11.43 10.14 -2.52
CA ASN A 88 10.47 10.03 -1.43
C ASN A 88 9.38 9.00 -1.72
N ALA A 89 8.91 8.35 -0.66
CA ALA A 89 7.74 7.46 -0.73
C ALA A 89 6.48 8.24 -0.41
N ALA A 90 5.44 8.13 -1.23
CA ALA A 90 4.25 8.96 -1.09
C ALA A 90 2.95 8.24 -1.41
N ILE A 91 1.87 8.71 -0.77
CA ILE A 91 0.47 8.43 -1.12
C ILE A 91 -0.17 9.77 -1.45
N THR A 92 -0.47 10.03 -2.72
CA THR A 92 -0.94 11.34 -3.19
C THR A 92 -2.19 11.24 -4.03
N TRP A 93 -3.04 12.28 -3.94
CA TRP A 93 -4.20 12.41 -4.80
C TRP A 93 -3.81 12.69 -6.25
N ASN A 94 -4.29 11.88 -7.18
CA ASN A 94 -4.18 12.08 -8.62
C ASN A 94 -5.53 12.49 -9.20
N HIS A 95 -5.65 13.77 -9.56
CA HIS A 95 -6.89 14.32 -10.12
C HIS A 95 -7.26 13.65 -11.46
N SER A 96 -6.31 13.51 -12.38
CA SER A 96 -6.56 12.96 -13.71
C SER A 96 -6.99 11.50 -13.66
N GLY A 97 -6.44 10.73 -12.73
CA GLY A 97 -6.80 9.33 -12.50
C GLY A 97 -7.98 9.14 -11.55
N THR A 98 -8.42 10.19 -10.88
CA THR A 98 -9.48 10.15 -9.83
C THR A 98 -9.19 9.06 -8.78
N ARG A 99 -7.95 8.99 -8.31
CA ARG A 99 -7.48 7.96 -7.38
C ARG A 99 -6.32 8.46 -6.52
N PHE A 100 -5.96 7.68 -5.51
CA PHE A 100 -4.67 7.81 -4.84
C PHE A 100 -3.61 7.02 -5.60
N ASP A 101 -2.49 7.66 -5.89
CA ASP A 101 -1.28 7.01 -6.42
C ASP A 101 -0.32 6.74 -5.26
N ILE A 102 0.25 5.53 -5.25
CA ILE A 102 1.27 5.09 -4.31
C ILE A 102 2.50 4.72 -5.14
N ASN A 103 3.59 5.44 -4.95
CA ASN A 103 4.78 5.29 -5.79
C ASN A 103 5.75 4.17 -5.35
N ASN A 104 5.44 3.47 -4.26
CA ASN A 104 6.18 2.32 -3.75
C ASN A 104 5.26 1.11 -3.58
N GLY A 105 5.85 -0.06 -3.37
CA GLY A 105 5.08 -1.28 -3.09
C GLY A 105 4.30 -1.20 -1.78
N ILE A 106 3.17 -1.93 -1.71
CA ILE A 106 2.38 -2.09 -0.50
C ILE A 106 2.54 -3.52 -0.02
N HIS A 107 2.93 -3.72 1.25
CA HIS A 107 2.85 -5.00 1.93
C HIS A 107 1.66 -5.00 2.89
N VAL A 108 0.75 -5.92 2.70
CA VAL A 108 -0.45 -6.09 3.54
C VAL A 108 -0.41 -7.45 4.20
N THR A 109 -0.45 -7.48 5.53
CA THR A 109 -0.50 -8.74 6.32
C THR A 109 -1.92 -9.29 6.48
N GLY A 110 -2.92 -8.51 6.10
CA GLY A 110 -4.35 -8.88 6.11
C GLY A 110 -4.91 -9.08 4.70
N THR A 111 -6.22 -8.98 4.59
CA THR A 111 -6.96 -9.09 3.33
C THR A 111 -7.13 -7.73 2.68
N ILE A 112 -6.96 -7.66 1.36
CA ILE A 112 -7.38 -6.50 0.55
C ILE A 112 -8.75 -6.84 -0.04
N GLN A 113 -9.76 -6.02 0.27
CA GLN A 113 -11.11 -6.16 -0.26
C GLN A 113 -11.46 -4.94 -1.11
N ALA A 114 -11.85 -5.16 -2.35
CA ALA A 114 -12.46 -4.16 -3.22
C ALA A 114 -13.93 -4.51 -3.42
N THR A 115 -14.79 -3.49 -3.53
CA THR A 115 -16.21 -3.67 -3.87
C THR A 115 -16.44 -3.81 -5.37
N ASP A 116 -15.44 -3.44 -6.15
CA ASP A 116 -15.38 -3.57 -7.61
C ASP A 116 -14.09 -4.33 -7.99
N ASP A 117 -13.79 -4.43 -9.27
CA ASP A 117 -12.67 -5.20 -9.79
C ASP A 117 -11.30 -4.71 -9.28
N ILE A 118 -10.41 -5.65 -9.00
CA ILE A 118 -8.99 -5.39 -8.82
C ILE A 118 -8.30 -5.56 -10.18
N VAL A 119 -7.89 -4.46 -10.79
CA VAL A 119 -7.19 -4.47 -12.07
C VAL A 119 -5.68 -4.59 -11.84
N ALA A 120 -5.15 -5.79 -12.05
CA ALA A 120 -3.72 -6.06 -11.98
C ALA A 120 -3.18 -6.34 -13.39
N TYR A 121 -2.32 -5.45 -13.91
CA TYR A 121 -1.67 -5.65 -15.20
C TYR A 121 -0.38 -6.43 -15.02
N ALA A 122 -0.33 -7.66 -15.56
CA ALA A 122 0.91 -8.40 -15.70
C ALA A 122 1.58 -8.03 -17.04
N SER A 123 2.83 -7.56 -16.99
CA SER A 123 3.59 -7.26 -18.20
C SER A 123 3.74 -8.51 -19.07
N SER A 124 3.25 -8.45 -20.32
CA SER A 124 3.29 -9.55 -21.26
C SER A 124 3.71 -9.16 -22.68
N ASP A 125 4.21 -7.92 -22.85
CA ASP A 125 4.74 -7.44 -24.13
C ASP A 125 5.92 -8.28 -24.58
N ARG A 126 5.91 -8.69 -25.87
CA ARG A 126 6.98 -9.49 -26.47
C ARG A 126 8.36 -8.84 -26.36
N ARG A 127 8.41 -7.52 -26.43
CA ARG A 127 9.68 -6.75 -26.36
C ARG A 127 10.38 -6.84 -25.00
N LEU A 128 9.68 -7.31 -23.97
CA LEU A 128 10.20 -7.51 -22.60
C LEU A 128 10.60 -8.96 -22.33
N LYS A 129 10.61 -9.82 -23.37
CA LYS A 129 10.84 -11.26 -23.23
C LYS A 129 11.86 -11.75 -24.23
N ASP A 130 12.85 -12.47 -23.76
CA ASP A 130 13.83 -13.17 -24.54
C ASP A 130 13.55 -14.68 -24.53
N GLU A 131 14.16 -15.45 -25.43
CA GLU A 131 14.10 -16.91 -25.50
C GLU A 131 12.67 -17.49 -25.45
N ILE A 132 11.74 -16.87 -26.19
CA ILE A 132 10.34 -17.27 -26.20
C ILE A 132 10.18 -18.61 -26.94
N VAL A 133 9.92 -19.66 -26.20
CA VAL A 133 9.66 -21.02 -26.70
C VAL A 133 8.34 -21.56 -26.12
N PRO A 134 7.60 -22.41 -26.84
CA PRO A 134 6.46 -23.13 -26.27
C PRO A 134 6.88 -23.97 -25.06
N ILE A 135 6.00 -24.17 -24.10
CA ILE A 135 6.25 -25.07 -22.97
C ILE A 135 6.23 -26.51 -23.47
N PRO A 136 7.35 -27.24 -23.45
CA PRO A 136 7.39 -28.59 -23.96
C PRO A 136 6.74 -29.57 -22.97
N PHE A 137 6.12 -30.64 -23.49
CA PHE A 137 5.50 -31.72 -22.71
C PHE A 137 4.48 -31.17 -21.69
N ALA A 138 3.65 -30.23 -22.15
CA ALA A 138 2.73 -29.53 -21.28
C ALA A 138 1.66 -30.45 -20.71
N LEU A 139 1.14 -31.37 -21.53
CA LEU A 139 0.14 -32.35 -21.10
C LEU A 139 0.69 -33.32 -20.05
N ASP A 140 1.94 -33.80 -20.26
CA ASP A 140 2.62 -34.66 -19.28
C ASP A 140 2.81 -33.94 -17.94
N LYS A 141 3.17 -32.66 -17.97
CA LYS A 141 3.30 -31.84 -16.76
C LYS A 141 1.97 -31.66 -16.05
N ILE A 142 0.90 -31.38 -16.79
CA ILE A 142 -0.45 -31.27 -16.24
C ILE A 142 -0.89 -32.58 -15.56
N ASN A 143 -0.60 -33.73 -16.18
CA ASN A 143 -0.94 -35.03 -15.63
C ASN A 143 -0.21 -35.38 -14.31
N GLN A 144 0.87 -34.68 -14.00
CA GLN A 144 1.62 -34.85 -12.75
C GLN A 144 1.12 -33.90 -11.65
N ILE A 145 0.27 -32.91 -11.97
CA ILE A 145 -0.28 -31.95 -11.02
C ILE A 145 -1.64 -32.43 -10.55
N GLY A 146 -1.80 -32.62 -9.24
CA GLY A 146 -3.08 -32.98 -8.62
C GLY A 146 -3.97 -31.74 -8.38
N GLY A 147 -5.25 -31.89 -8.73
CA GLY A 147 -6.30 -30.97 -8.27
C GLY A 147 -7.01 -31.56 -7.05
N TYR A 148 -7.08 -30.82 -5.96
CA TYR A 148 -7.56 -31.34 -4.66
C TYR A 148 -8.72 -30.55 -4.11
N SER A 149 -9.58 -31.24 -3.37
CA SER A 149 -10.47 -30.67 -2.37
C SER A 149 -9.87 -30.96 -1.00
N PHE A 150 -9.74 -29.97 -0.17
CA PHE A 150 -9.12 -30.08 1.15
C PHE A 150 -9.87 -29.28 2.21
N VAL A 151 -9.49 -29.46 3.47
CA VAL A 151 -9.92 -28.63 4.59
C VAL A 151 -8.71 -27.91 5.16
N TRP A 152 -8.84 -26.62 5.39
CA TRP A 152 -7.77 -25.80 5.96
C TRP A 152 -7.42 -26.28 7.39
N ASN A 153 -6.11 -26.43 7.65
CA ASN A 153 -5.62 -26.81 8.97
C ASN A 153 -5.54 -25.59 9.90
N THR A 154 -6.57 -25.41 10.71
CA THR A 154 -6.68 -24.28 11.65
C THR A 154 -5.75 -24.36 12.85
N GLN A 155 -5.02 -25.47 13.05
CA GLN A 155 -3.96 -25.56 14.07
C GLN A 155 -2.61 -25.00 13.57
N LYS A 156 -2.45 -24.84 12.26
CA LYS A 156 -1.22 -24.37 11.61
C LYS A 156 -1.32 -22.93 11.07
N GLN A 157 -2.53 -22.45 10.92
CA GLN A 157 -2.83 -21.09 10.46
C GLN A 157 -4.24 -20.69 10.93
N ASP A 158 -4.52 -19.40 11.06
CA ASP A 158 -5.78 -18.83 11.56
C ASP A 158 -6.51 -17.93 10.53
N ILE A 159 -5.96 -17.85 9.28
CA ILE A 159 -6.48 -16.98 8.22
C ILE A 159 -7.65 -17.64 7.49
N TYR A 160 -7.51 -18.96 7.18
CA TYR A 160 -8.47 -19.70 6.37
C TYR A 160 -9.11 -20.82 7.17
N ASN A 161 -10.37 -21.14 6.86
CA ASN A 161 -11.10 -22.23 7.48
C ASN A 161 -12.04 -22.92 6.48
N GLY A 162 -12.50 -24.09 6.83
CA GLY A 162 -13.48 -24.85 6.06
C GLY A 162 -12.86 -25.57 4.85
N LYS A 163 -13.75 -26.03 3.95
CA LYS A 163 -13.42 -26.78 2.75
C LYS A 163 -13.06 -25.83 1.60
N ASP A 164 -12.01 -26.20 0.84
CA ASP A 164 -11.56 -25.42 -0.30
C ASP A 164 -11.00 -26.34 -1.41
N TYR A 165 -10.60 -25.77 -2.52
CA TYR A 165 -10.05 -26.46 -3.70
C TYR A 165 -8.77 -25.79 -4.17
N GLY A 166 -7.82 -26.59 -4.63
CA GLY A 166 -6.57 -26.05 -5.14
C GLY A 166 -5.57 -27.13 -5.50
N VAL A 167 -4.35 -26.69 -5.73
CA VAL A 167 -3.20 -27.56 -6.04
C VAL A 167 -2.23 -27.56 -4.83
N ILE A 168 -1.28 -28.47 -4.84
CA ILE A 168 -0.23 -28.55 -3.81
C ILE A 168 1.03 -27.86 -4.35
N ALA A 169 1.53 -26.87 -3.61
CA ALA A 169 2.69 -26.08 -4.03
C ALA A 169 3.96 -26.92 -4.22
N GLN A 170 4.15 -27.97 -3.42
CA GLN A 170 5.29 -28.88 -3.51
C GLN A 170 5.26 -29.68 -4.82
N GLU A 171 4.11 -30.15 -5.26
CA GLU A 171 3.97 -30.86 -6.55
C GLU A 171 4.27 -29.94 -7.73
N ILE A 172 3.79 -28.68 -7.66
CA ILE A 172 4.12 -27.68 -8.68
C ILE A 172 5.63 -27.40 -8.70
N GLU A 173 6.27 -27.28 -7.55
CA GLU A 173 7.70 -26.98 -7.43
C GLU A 173 8.60 -28.07 -8.07
N GLU A 174 8.21 -29.33 -7.97
CA GLU A 174 8.94 -30.45 -8.60
C GLU A 174 8.91 -30.39 -10.14
N ILE A 175 7.86 -29.80 -10.72
CA ILE A 175 7.62 -29.77 -12.16
C ILE A 175 7.97 -28.40 -12.78
N LEU A 176 7.59 -27.32 -12.11
CA LEU A 176 7.74 -25.93 -12.53
C LEU A 176 8.09 -25.04 -11.32
N PRO A 177 9.32 -25.10 -10.81
CA PRO A 177 9.75 -24.38 -9.61
C PRO A 177 9.56 -22.87 -9.72
N GLU A 178 9.58 -22.28 -10.92
CA GLU A 178 9.40 -20.85 -11.16
C GLU A 178 7.99 -20.36 -10.81
N LEU A 179 7.03 -21.27 -10.73
CA LEU A 179 5.64 -20.98 -10.37
C LEU A 179 5.41 -21.00 -8.86
N VAL A 180 6.41 -21.34 -8.07
CA VAL A 180 6.33 -21.40 -6.61
C VAL A 180 7.19 -20.32 -5.98
N THR A 181 6.73 -19.77 -4.89
CA THR A 181 7.49 -18.85 -4.05
C THR A 181 7.36 -19.26 -2.59
N THR A 182 8.42 -19.09 -1.81
CA THR A 182 8.36 -19.25 -0.36
C THR A 182 8.09 -17.90 0.29
N LYS A 183 7.00 -17.83 1.08
CA LYS A 183 6.65 -16.64 1.86
C LYS A 183 7.60 -16.47 3.05
N GLU A 184 7.61 -15.29 3.66
CA GLU A 184 8.43 -14.98 4.84
C GLU A 184 8.19 -15.93 6.03
N ASN A 185 6.96 -16.44 6.17
CA ASN A 185 6.60 -17.43 7.19
C ASN A 185 7.02 -18.88 6.85
N GLY A 186 7.76 -19.08 5.77
CA GLY A 186 8.26 -20.39 5.33
C GLY A 186 7.27 -21.24 4.54
N TYR A 187 6.01 -20.86 4.43
CA TYR A 187 5.04 -21.59 3.60
C TYR A 187 5.18 -21.25 2.12
N LYS A 188 4.94 -22.25 1.28
CA LYS A 188 4.98 -22.10 -0.17
C LYS A 188 3.65 -21.60 -0.72
N ALA A 189 3.73 -20.79 -1.79
CA ALA A 189 2.57 -20.27 -2.51
C ALA A 189 2.76 -20.45 -4.02
N VAL A 190 1.67 -20.69 -4.74
CA VAL A 190 1.65 -20.89 -6.18
C VAL A 190 1.21 -19.60 -6.89
N LYS A 191 1.91 -19.24 -7.96
CA LYS A 191 1.54 -18.18 -8.88
C LYS A 191 0.47 -18.71 -9.85
N TYR A 192 -0.78 -18.79 -9.41
CA TYR A 192 -1.88 -19.41 -10.14
C TYR A 192 -2.10 -18.82 -11.55
N ASP A 193 -1.87 -17.53 -11.72
CA ASP A 193 -1.96 -16.82 -12.99
C ASP A 193 -1.01 -17.39 -14.07
N LYS A 194 0.14 -17.93 -13.64
CA LYS A 194 1.15 -18.51 -14.55
C LYS A 194 0.78 -19.91 -15.03
N LEU A 195 -0.08 -20.64 -14.31
CA LEU A 195 -0.57 -21.95 -14.75
C LEU A 195 -1.40 -21.86 -16.04
N VAL A 196 -1.97 -20.70 -16.35
CA VAL A 196 -2.74 -20.48 -17.58
C VAL A 196 -1.90 -20.80 -18.83
N SER A 197 -0.62 -20.43 -18.86
CA SER A 197 0.25 -20.70 -20.02
C SER A 197 0.52 -22.20 -20.20
N LEU A 198 0.66 -22.96 -19.10
CA LEU A 198 0.78 -24.40 -19.14
C LEU A 198 -0.50 -25.06 -19.66
N LEU A 199 -1.67 -24.61 -19.19
CA LEU A 199 -2.96 -25.13 -19.64
C LEU A 199 -3.20 -24.85 -21.13
N ILE A 200 -2.78 -23.70 -21.65
CA ILE A 200 -2.88 -23.36 -23.08
C ILE A 200 -2.08 -24.35 -23.92
N GLU A 201 -0.83 -24.63 -23.58
CA GLU A 201 -0.01 -25.57 -24.36
C GLU A 201 -0.50 -27.01 -24.18
N GLY A 202 -0.91 -27.44 -22.98
CA GLY A 202 -1.50 -28.76 -22.76
C GLY A 202 -2.78 -29.00 -23.57
N ILE A 203 -3.66 -28.00 -23.68
CA ILE A 203 -4.86 -28.08 -24.53
C ILE A 203 -4.48 -28.23 -26.01
N LYS A 204 -3.43 -27.54 -26.47
CA LYS A 204 -2.95 -27.67 -27.87
C LYS A 204 -2.37 -29.06 -28.13
N GLU A 205 -1.57 -29.62 -27.24
CA GLU A 205 -1.03 -30.96 -27.32
C GLU A 205 -2.19 -31.99 -27.38
N LEU A 206 -3.15 -31.91 -26.44
CA LEU A 206 -4.33 -32.79 -26.43
C LEU A 206 -5.17 -32.68 -27.72
N SER A 207 -5.35 -31.46 -28.22
CA SER A 207 -6.07 -31.23 -29.48
C SER A 207 -5.38 -31.89 -30.69
N SER A 208 -4.04 -31.90 -30.73
CA SER A 208 -3.25 -32.56 -31.76
C SER A 208 -3.37 -34.06 -31.67
N GLU A 209 -3.27 -34.65 -30.48
CA GLU A 209 -3.46 -36.07 -30.25
C GLU A 209 -4.85 -36.57 -30.69
N ILE A 210 -5.90 -35.82 -30.35
CA ILE A 210 -7.27 -36.14 -30.76
C ILE A 210 -7.41 -36.10 -32.29
N LYS A 211 -6.76 -35.17 -32.97
CA LYS A 211 -6.79 -35.07 -34.42
C LYS A 211 -6.11 -36.28 -35.07
N GLU A 212 -4.94 -36.65 -34.57
CA GLU A 212 -4.21 -37.84 -35.06
C GLU A 212 -5.00 -39.14 -34.86
N LEU A 213 -5.68 -39.28 -33.68
CA LEU A 213 -6.54 -40.46 -33.43
C LEU A 213 -7.74 -40.53 -34.38
N LYS A 214 -8.34 -39.40 -34.71
CA LYS A 214 -9.44 -39.34 -35.68
C LYS A 214 -9.00 -39.70 -37.09
N GLU A 215 -7.82 -39.25 -37.51
CA GLU A 215 -7.25 -39.57 -38.82
C GLU A 215 -6.88 -41.06 -38.94
N LYS A 216 -6.42 -41.71 -37.87
CA LYS A 216 -6.10 -43.15 -37.81
C LYS A 216 -7.34 -44.04 -37.82
N ASN A 217 -8.50 -43.51 -37.44
CA ASN A 217 -9.76 -44.27 -37.40
C ASN A 217 -10.69 -44.01 -38.58
N GLN A 218 -10.24 -43.33 -39.64
CA GLN A 218 -10.89 -43.19 -40.95
C GLN A 218 -10.25 -44.08 -41.98
#